data_878f3f7eeb7721969112249e7bafea50
#
_entry.id   878f3f7eeb7721969112249e7bafea50
#
_cell.length_a   1.000
_cell.length_b   1.000
_cell.length_c   1.000
_cell.angle_alpha   90.00
_cell.angle_beta   90.00
_cell.angle_gamma   90.00
#
_symmetry.space_group_name_H-M   'P 1'
#
loop_
_entity.id
_entity.type
_entity.pdbx_description
1 polymer ?
#
loop_
_entity_poly.entity_id
_entity_poly.type
_entity_poly.pdbx_seq_one_letter_code
_entity_poly.pdbx_strand_id
1 'polypeptide(L)'
;MALTKHRRTLEAAAVVANLAFTFLYVNDSLWSYAFGILGPALLLALCIRERFYAEPLLQVVYILMTVYGWIHAQSSPWIASALWHVIAIPVCILVAVGAAYFLRRTAARYPLQDCLVTVFGIFATWLMMNQDPAWAWYFLFINALCVWMYYRRSLYLGTAMYVLYFAMALDQVAHLSIFSA
;
A
#
# COMPACT_ATOMS: atom_id res chain seq x y z
N MET A 1 -24.57 7.48 17.77
CA MET A 1 -24.53 8.29 16.54
C MET A 1 -23.24 9.10 16.39
N ALA A 2 -22.68 9.73 17.43
CA ALA A 2 -21.42 10.50 17.37
C ALA A 2 -20.18 9.64 17.06
N LEU A 3 -20.07 8.42 17.58
CA LEU A 3 -18.96 7.50 17.36
C LEU A 3 -18.81 7.09 15.88
N THR A 4 -19.94 6.90 15.19
CA THR A 4 -19.93 6.53 13.75
C THR A 4 -19.49 7.69 12.86
N LYS A 5 -19.82 8.94 13.23
CA LYS A 5 -19.40 10.13 12.48
C LYS A 5 -17.89 10.34 12.58
N HIS A 6 -17.34 10.26 13.78
CA HIS A 6 -15.90 10.43 14.01
C HIS A 6 -15.06 9.33 13.33
N ARG A 7 -15.55 8.09 13.33
CA ARG A 7 -14.93 6.98 12.58
C ARG A 7 -14.84 7.29 11.09
N ARG A 8 -15.95 7.70 10.47
CA ARG A 8 -15.99 8.04 9.03
C ARG A 8 -15.06 9.22 8.70
N THR A 9 -14.94 10.19 9.60
CA THR A 9 -14.02 11.32 9.41
C THR A 9 -12.57 10.87 9.42
N LEU A 10 -12.17 9.99 10.36
CA LEU A 10 -10.82 9.43 10.42
C LEU A 10 -10.52 8.58 9.19
N GLU A 11 -11.45 7.73 8.76
CA GLU A 11 -11.34 6.93 7.56
C GLU A 11 -11.13 7.81 6.30
N ALA A 12 -11.97 8.85 6.14
CA ALA A 12 -11.87 9.78 5.03
C ALA A 12 -10.54 10.56 5.06
N ALA A 13 -10.11 11.03 6.22
CA ALA A 13 -8.83 11.72 6.38
C ALA A 13 -7.64 10.81 6.03
N ALA A 14 -7.68 9.54 6.45
CA ALA A 14 -6.66 8.57 6.10
C ALA A 14 -6.61 8.29 4.60
N VAL A 15 -7.77 8.12 3.94
CA VAL A 15 -7.85 7.93 2.48
C VAL A 15 -7.28 9.13 1.74
N VAL A 16 -7.66 10.35 2.13
CA VAL A 16 -7.14 11.59 1.53
C VAL A 16 -5.64 11.70 1.72
N ALA A 17 -5.12 11.42 2.93
CA ALA A 17 -3.69 11.46 3.20
C ALA A 17 -2.90 10.42 2.36
N ASN A 18 -3.43 9.21 2.21
CA ASN A 18 -2.79 8.18 1.40
C ASN A 18 -2.82 8.51 -0.12
N LEU A 19 -3.92 9.10 -0.62
CA LEU A 19 -3.98 9.58 -2.01
C LEU A 19 -3.00 10.74 -2.23
N ALA A 20 -2.93 11.69 -1.28
CA ALA A 20 -1.97 12.79 -1.34
C ALA A 20 -0.52 12.27 -1.32
N PHE A 21 -0.22 11.26 -0.49
CA PHE A 21 1.08 10.61 -0.50
C PHE A 21 1.45 10.11 -1.90
N THR A 22 0.58 9.29 -2.52
CA THR A 22 0.87 8.69 -3.81
C THR A 22 1.02 9.74 -4.91
N PHE A 23 0.12 10.73 -4.94
CA PHE A 23 0.18 11.82 -5.92
C PHE A 23 1.45 12.65 -5.78
N LEU A 24 1.82 13.03 -4.55
CA LEU A 24 3.03 13.82 -4.29
C LEU A 24 4.30 13.01 -4.54
N TYR A 25 4.27 11.69 -4.26
CA TYR A 25 5.41 10.80 -4.51
C TYR A 25 5.71 10.68 -6.01
N VAL A 26 4.67 10.49 -6.83
CA VAL A 26 4.79 10.44 -8.31
C VAL A 26 5.35 11.75 -8.89
N ASN A 27 5.13 12.87 -8.20
CA ASN A 27 5.66 14.19 -8.58
C ASN A 27 6.97 14.57 -7.84
N ASP A 28 7.71 13.59 -7.33
CA ASP A 28 9.01 13.75 -6.65
C ASP A 28 9.01 14.77 -5.50
N SER A 29 7.85 15.02 -4.89
CA SER A 29 7.70 15.99 -3.81
C SER A 29 8.10 15.39 -2.46
N LEU A 30 9.04 16.04 -1.76
CA LEU A 30 9.42 15.64 -0.39
C LEU A 30 8.25 15.65 0.61
N TRP A 31 7.21 16.44 0.36
CA TRP A 31 5.99 16.43 1.16
C TRP A 31 5.25 15.09 1.13
N SER A 32 5.51 14.25 0.13
CA SER A 32 4.97 12.89 0.07
C SER A 32 5.24 12.10 1.35
N TYR A 33 6.45 12.18 1.89
CA TYR A 33 6.83 11.43 3.10
C TYR A 33 6.01 11.85 4.33
N ALA A 34 5.66 13.15 4.46
CA ALA A 34 4.80 13.62 5.53
C ALA A 34 3.40 12.98 5.46
N PHE A 35 2.81 12.90 4.27
CA PHE A 35 1.52 12.24 4.06
C PHE A 35 1.63 10.71 4.15
N GLY A 36 2.77 10.14 3.75
CA GLY A 36 3.08 8.71 3.90
C GLY A 36 3.24 8.25 5.35
N ILE A 37 3.51 9.19 6.28
CA ILE A 37 3.46 8.93 7.73
C ILE A 37 2.04 9.20 8.25
N LEU A 38 1.42 10.30 7.84
CA LEU A 38 0.11 10.73 8.35
C LEU A 38 -1.00 9.72 8.03
N GLY A 39 -1.06 9.22 6.80
CA GLY A 39 -2.08 8.25 6.37
C GLY A 39 -2.07 6.97 7.20
N PRO A 40 -0.95 6.22 7.25
CA PRO A 40 -0.83 5.05 8.10
C PRO A 40 -1.01 5.34 9.60
N ALA A 41 -0.58 6.51 10.11
CA ALA A 41 -0.80 6.88 11.51
C ALA A 41 -2.29 7.04 11.84
N LEU A 42 -3.07 7.64 10.95
CA LEU A 42 -4.53 7.75 11.10
C LEU A 42 -5.20 6.38 11.05
N LEU A 43 -4.76 5.50 10.14
CA LEU A 43 -5.24 4.11 10.07
C LEU A 43 -4.84 3.31 11.30
N LEU A 44 -3.62 3.47 11.79
CA LEU A 44 -3.15 2.85 13.04
C LEU A 44 -4.04 3.24 14.22
N ALA A 45 -4.32 4.53 14.37
CA ALA A 45 -5.21 5.04 15.44
C ALA A 45 -6.62 4.44 15.30
N LEU A 46 -7.14 4.33 14.08
CA LEU A 46 -8.42 3.70 13.79
C LEU A 46 -8.41 2.21 14.16
N CYS A 47 -7.39 1.47 13.73
CA CYS A 47 -7.22 0.04 13.98
C CYS A 47 -7.12 -0.28 15.49
N ILE A 48 -6.35 0.50 16.25
CA ILE A 48 -6.24 0.35 17.70
C ILE A 48 -7.62 0.56 18.36
N ARG A 49 -8.34 1.59 17.93
CA ARG A 49 -9.67 1.90 18.45
C ARG A 49 -10.70 0.82 18.15
N GLU A 50 -10.67 0.25 16.96
CA GLU A 50 -11.57 -0.81 16.50
C GLU A 50 -11.09 -2.21 16.94
N ARG A 51 -9.99 -2.30 17.70
CA ARG A 51 -9.38 -3.54 18.21
C ARG A 51 -8.99 -4.54 17.13
N PHE A 52 -8.50 -4.04 15.98
CA PHE A 52 -7.83 -4.91 15.01
C PHE A 52 -6.44 -5.30 15.52
N TYR A 53 -6.02 -6.55 15.28
CA TYR A 53 -4.76 -7.06 15.84
C TYR A 53 -3.63 -7.13 14.80
N ALA A 54 -3.91 -7.49 13.57
CA ALA A 54 -2.90 -7.66 12.51
C ALA A 54 -2.62 -6.36 11.75
N GLU A 55 -3.66 -5.60 11.39
CA GLU A 55 -3.53 -4.35 10.63
C GLU A 55 -2.69 -3.25 11.30
N PRO A 56 -2.72 -3.06 12.65
CA PRO A 56 -1.84 -2.09 13.29
C PRO A 56 -0.36 -2.33 13.01
N LEU A 57 0.08 -3.60 12.99
CA LEU A 57 1.46 -3.94 12.69
C LEU A 57 1.85 -3.53 11.26
N LEU A 58 0.96 -3.73 10.30
CA LEU A 58 1.19 -3.33 8.91
C LEU A 58 1.35 -1.80 8.80
N GLN A 59 0.51 -1.02 9.52
CA GLN A 59 0.63 0.44 9.51
C GLN A 59 1.95 0.91 10.13
N VAL A 60 2.42 0.26 11.20
CA VAL A 60 3.75 0.53 11.78
C VAL A 60 4.85 0.26 10.75
N VAL A 61 4.78 -0.85 10.02
CA VAL A 61 5.75 -1.17 8.96
C VAL A 61 5.77 -0.09 7.89
N TYR A 62 4.61 0.38 7.44
CA TYR A 62 4.54 1.46 6.44
C TYR A 62 5.12 2.78 6.95
N ILE A 63 4.86 3.16 8.21
CA ILE A 63 5.46 4.35 8.83
C ILE A 63 6.99 4.21 8.85
N LEU A 64 7.52 3.09 9.32
CA LEU A 64 8.97 2.86 9.38
C LEU A 64 9.62 2.88 8.00
N MET A 65 8.99 2.27 6.99
CA MET A 65 9.46 2.32 5.62
C MET A 65 9.44 3.74 5.05
N THR A 66 8.40 4.52 5.34
CA THR A 66 8.31 5.91 4.88
C THR A 66 9.37 6.79 5.55
N VAL A 67 9.63 6.60 6.84
CA VAL A 67 10.73 7.30 7.54
C VAL A 67 12.08 6.91 6.94
N TYR A 68 12.31 5.63 6.66
CA TYR A 68 13.50 5.17 5.97
C TYR A 68 13.66 5.85 4.61
N GLY A 69 12.61 5.84 3.78
CA GLY A 69 12.61 6.50 2.47
C GLY A 69 12.88 7.99 2.57
N TRP A 70 12.33 8.68 3.58
CA TRP A 70 12.58 10.10 3.80
C TRP A 70 14.05 10.39 4.11
N ILE A 71 14.65 9.60 4.99
CA ILE A 71 16.08 9.73 5.33
C ILE A 71 16.97 9.50 4.10
N HIS A 72 16.58 8.61 3.20
CA HIS A 72 17.33 8.23 2.02
C HIS A 72 16.85 8.93 0.73
N ALA A 73 15.92 9.88 0.81
CA ALA A 73 15.30 10.55 -0.34
C ALA A 73 16.31 11.24 -1.28
N GLN A 74 17.45 11.68 -0.75
CA GLN A 74 18.53 12.32 -1.52
C GLN A 74 19.70 11.37 -1.82
N SER A 75 19.57 10.09 -1.45
CA SER A 75 20.58 9.08 -1.77
C SER A 75 20.43 8.63 -3.23
N SER A 76 21.49 8.03 -3.78
CA SER A 76 21.40 7.41 -5.11
C SER A 76 20.35 6.29 -5.09
N PRO A 77 19.50 6.20 -6.11
CA PRO A 77 18.53 5.10 -6.23
C PRO A 77 19.20 3.74 -6.14
N TRP A 78 18.62 2.82 -5.38
CA TRP A 78 19.05 1.44 -5.38
C TRP A 78 18.13 0.64 -6.30
N ILE A 79 18.69 0.18 -7.42
CA ILE A 79 17.95 -0.56 -8.44
C ILE A 79 18.18 -2.05 -8.26
N ALA A 80 17.11 -2.79 -8.02
CA ALA A 80 17.15 -4.24 -7.89
C ALA A 80 17.54 -4.89 -9.22
N SER A 81 18.51 -5.80 -9.18
CA SER A 81 18.83 -6.59 -10.37
C SER A 81 17.69 -7.57 -10.71
N ALA A 82 17.65 -8.04 -11.97
CA ALA A 82 16.66 -9.05 -12.39
C ALA A 82 16.67 -10.30 -11.49
N LEU A 83 17.84 -10.68 -10.98
CA LEU A 83 17.98 -11.82 -10.06
C LEU A 83 17.21 -11.58 -8.74
N TRP A 84 17.20 -10.35 -8.23
CA TRP A 84 16.42 -10.00 -7.05
C TRP A 84 14.93 -10.26 -7.25
N HIS A 85 14.38 -9.87 -8.40
CA HIS A 85 12.97 -10.11 -8.72
C HIS A 85 12.66 -11.59 -8.89
N VAL A 86 13.56 -12.34 -9.55
CA VAL A 86 13.42 -13.80 -9.75
C VAL A 86 13.40 -14.53 -8.38
N ILE A 87 14.14 -14.07 -7.40
CA ILE A 87 14.16 -14.66 -6.05
C ILE A 87 12.99 -14.12 -5.20
N ALA A 88 12.76 -12.80 -5.21
CA ALA A 88 11.77 -12.17 -4.36
C ALA A 88 10.34 -12.60 -4.67
N ILE A 89 9.98 -12.76 -5.95
CA ILE A 89 8.62 -13.16 -6.33
C ILE A 89 8.23 -14.52 -5.75
N PRO A 90 9.00 -15.61 -5.95
CA PRO A 90 8.71 -16.90 -5.33
C PRO A 90 8.69 -16.84 -3.79
N VAL A 91 9.61 -16.10 -3.18
CA VAL A 91 9.65 -15.92 -1.72
C VAL A 91 8.38 -15.23 -1.23
N CYS A 92 7.96 -14.14 -1.86
CA CYS A 92 6.72 -13.45 -1.52
C CYS A 92 5.49 -14.37 -1.67
N ILE A 93 5.44 -15.18 -2.74
CA ILE A 93 4.38 -16.16 -2.95
C ILE A 93 4.36 -17.21 -1.82
N LEU A 94 5.52 -17.78 -1.49
CA LEU A 94 5.64 -18.78 -0.42
C LEU A 94 5.21 -18.21 0.94
N VAL A 95 5.65 -16.99 1.27
CA VAL A 95 5.24 -16.30 2.50
C VAL A 95 3.74 -16.03 2.50
N ALA A 96 3.17 -15.54 1.40
CA ALA A 96 1.75 -15.27 1.29
C ALA A 96 0.91 -16.54 1.39
N VAL A 97 1.32 -17.63 0.76
CA VAL A 97 0.64 -18.94 0.83
C VAL A 97 0.73 -19.50 2.25
N GLY A 98 1.91 -19.43 2.88
CA GLY A 98 2.10 -19.85 4.27
C GLY A 98 1.22 -19.06 5.24
N ALA A 99 1.22 -17.73 5.14
CA ALA A 99 0.34 -16.87 5.94
C ALA A 99 -1.15 -17.17 5.70
N ALA A 100 -1.56 -17.36 4.45
CA ALA A 100 -2.92 -17.72 4.08
C ALA A 100 -3.35 -19.08 4.66
N TYR A 101 -2.44 -20.04 4.74
CA TYR A 101 -2.72 -21.33 5.37
C TYR A 101 -3.12 -21.18 6.85
N PHE A 102 -2.43 -20.32 7.60
CA PHE A 102 -2.82 -20.00 8.98
C PHE A 102 -4.11 -19.19 9.05
N LEU A 103 -4.31 -18.23 8.16
CA LEU A 103 -5.50 -17.39 8.13
C LEU A 103 -6.77 -18.11 7.67
N ARG A 104 -6.67 -19.26 6.99
CA ARG A 104 -7.83 -20.11 6.65
C ARG A 104 -8.64 -20.57 7.87
N ARG A 105 -8.03 -20.58 9.05
CA ARG A 105 -8.68 -20.93 10.33
C ARG A 105 -9.42 -19.75 10.96
N THR A 106 -9.35 -18.57 10.35
CA THR A 106 -10.03 -17.36 10.78
C THR A 106 -11.25 -17.07 9.90
N ALA A 107 -12.04 -16.05 10.24
CA ALA A 107 -13.20 -15.62 9.46
C ALA A 107 -12.83 -14.83 8.17
N ALA A 108 -11.58 -14.88 7.72
CA ALA A 108 -11.13 -14.17 6.53
C ALA A 108 -11.81 -14.71 5.26
N ARG A 109 -12.47 -13.81 4.50
CA ARG A 109 -13.25 -14.19 3.31
C ARG A 109 -12.36 -14.57 2.11
N TYR A 110 -11.20 -13.95 1.98
CA TYR A 110 -10.24 -14.15 0.88
C TYR A 110 -8.80 -14.19 1.42
N PRO A 111 -8.44 -15.22 2.23
CA PRO A 111 -7.16 -15.21 2.97
C PRO A 111 -5.93 -15.19 2.06
N LEU A 112 -5.95 -15.89 0.92
CA LEU A 112 -4.81 -15.91 -0.01
C LEU A 112 -4.61 -14.54 -0.66
N GLN A 113 -5.68 -13.92 -1.14
CA GLN A 113 -5.62 -12.61 -1.78
C GLN A 113 -5.20 -11.53 -0.79
N ASP A 114 -5.74 -11.54 0.43
CA ASP A 114 -5.33 -10.63 1.50
C ASP A 114 -3.83 -10.75 1.81
N CYS A 115 -3.31 -11.99 1.90
CA CYS A 115 -1.89 -12.22 2.13
C CYS A 115 -1.01 -11.80 0.94
N LEU A 116 -1.44 -12.08 -0.30
CA LEU A 116 -0.72 -11.65 -1.50
C LEU A 116 -0.61 -10.12 -1.54
N VAL A 117 -1.72 -9.42 -1.36
CA VAL A 117 -1.73 -7.94 -1.33
C VAL A 117 -0.81 -7.41 -0.24
N THR A 118 -0.85 -8.00 0.96
CA THR A 118 -0.01 -7.56 2.09
C THR A 118 1.46 -7.78 1.81
N VAL A 119 1.87 -8.99 1.43
CA VAL A 119 3.29 -9.33 1.26
C VAL A 119 3.90 -8.59 0.08
N PHE A 120 3.23 -8.60 -1.06
CA PHE A 120 3.70 -7.85 -2.23
C PHE A 120 3.61 -6.34 -2.03
N GLY A 121 2.63 -5.85 -1.24
CA GLY A 121 2.52 -4.44 -0.86
C GLY A 121 3.71 -3.96 -0.03
N ILE A 122 4.14 -4.75 0.95
CA ILE A 122 5.36 -4.47 1.73
C ILE A 122 6.59 -4.45 0.81
N PHE A 123 6.73 -5.44 -0.08
CA PHE A 123 7.85 -5.50 -1.00
C PHE A 123 7.86 -4.34 -2.00
N ALA A 124 6.71 -4.01 -2.59
CA ALA A 124 6.56 -2.87 -3.50
C ALA A 124 6.88 -1.53 -2.80
N THR A 125 6.40 -1.36 -1.55
CA THR A 125 6.74 -0.17 -0.75
C THR A 125 8.22 -0.09 -0.45
N TRP A 126 8.88 -1.22 -0.18
CA TRP A 126 10.33 -1.24 0.00
C TRP A 126 11.09 -0.80 -1.27
N LEU A 127 10.70 -1.30 -2.45
CA LEU A 127 11.26 -0.84 -3.74
C LEU A 127 11.03 0.66 -3.93
N MET A 128 9.80 1.13 -3.68
CA MET A 128 9.41 2.53 -3.78
C MET A 128 10.28 3.43 -2.88
N MET A 129 10.52 3.03 -1.63
CA MET A 129 11.35 3.80 -0.70
C MET A 129 12.84 3.81 -1.08
N ASN A 130 13.31 2.84 -1.86
CA ASN A 130 14.64 2.78 -2.45
C ASN A 130 14.70 3.42 -3.86
N GLN A 131 13.63 4.08 -4.29
CA GLN A 131 13.52 4.75 -5.59
C GLN A 131 13.71 3.79 -6.79
N ASP A 132 13.43 2.50 -6.62
CA ASP A 132 13.46 1.52 -7.72
C ASP A 132 12.16 1.61 -8.52
N PRO A 133 12.19 1.98 -9.82
CA PRO A 133 10.99 2.14 -10.65
C PRO A 133 10.16 0.87 -10.80
N ALA A 134 10.72 -0.31 -10.50
CA ALA A 134 9.98 -1.57 -10.52
C ALA A 134 8.79 -1.60 -9.54
N TRP A 135 8.76 -0.71 -8.51
CA TRP A 135 7.63 -0.60 -7.58
C TRP A 135 6.29 -0.43 -8.30
N ALA A 136 6.27 0.31 -9.40
CA ALA A 136 5.05 0.61 -10.14
C ALA A 136 4.40 -0.65 -10.74
N TRP A 137 5.20 -1.59 -11.25
CA TRP A 137 4.71 -2.88 -11.76
C TRP A 137 4.06 -3.73 -10.68
N TYR A 138 4.66 -3.78 -9.48
CA TYR A 138 4.08 -4.51 -8.36
C TYR A 138 2.77 -3.86 -7.89
N PHE A 139 2.73 -2.54 -7.75
CA PHE A 139 1.49 -1.84 -7.37
C PHE A 139 0.41 -1.93 -8.44
N LEU A 140 0.76 -1.98 -9.72
CA LEU A 140 -0.20 -2.21 -10.79
C LEU A 140 -0.95 -3.53 -10.57
N PHE A 141 -0.21 -4.62 -10.32
CA PHE A 141 -0.79 -5.93 -10.04
C PHE A 141 -1.60 -5.94 -8.72
N ILE A 142 -1.03 -5.40 -7.64
CA ILE A 142 -1.68 -5.36 -6.31
C ILE A 142 -2.96 -4.56 -6.36
N ASN A 143 -2.95 -3.38 -6.98
CA ASN A 143 -4.12 -2.52 -7.07
C ASN A 143 -5.24 -3.15 -7.90
N ALA A 144 -4.93 -3.86 -8.99
CA ALA A 144 -5.91 -4.63 -9.75
C ALA A 144 -6.59 -5.69 -8.87
N LEU A 145 -5.80 -6.42 -8.07
CA LEU A 145 -6.32 -7.41 -7.14
C LEU A 145 -7.18 -6.77 -6.03
N CYS A 146 -6.76 -5.63 -5.50
CA CYS A 146 -7.51 -4.85 -4.52
C CYS A 146 -8.84 -4.35 -5.09
N VAL A 147 -8.86 -3.80 -6.31
CA VAL A 147 -10.11 -3.38 -6.99
C VAL A 147 -11.10 -4.53 -7.03
N TRP A 148 -10.66 -5.71 -7.47
CA TRP A 148 -11.51 -6.91 -7.51
C TRP A 148 -12.00 -7.30 -6.10
N MET A 149 -11.12 -7.36 -5.11
CA MET A 149 -11.45 -7.75 -3.74
C MET A 149 -12.45 -6.80 -3.07
N TYR A 150 -12.21 -5.50 -3.17
CA TYR A 150 -13.05 -4.47 -2.56
C TYR A 150 -14.41 -4.40 -3.23
N TYR A 151 -14.47 -4.53 -4.56
CA TYR A 151 -15.72 -4.63 -5.31
C TYR A 151 -16.55 -5.85 -4.85
N ARG A 152 -15.91 -7.03 -4.72
CA ARG A 152 -16.56 -8.27 -4.25
C ARG A 152 -17.04 -8.19 -2.79
N ARG A 153 -16.48 -7.29 -2.00
CA ARG A 153 -16.88 -7.00 -0.62
C ARG A 153 -17.92 -5.88 -0.54
N SER A 154 -18.34 -5.30 -1.66
CA SER A 154 -19.25 -4.13 -1.74
C SER A 154 -18.71 -2.89 -1.03
N LEU A 155 -17.39 -2.73 -0.97
CA LEU A 155 -16.68 -1.60 -0.39
C LEU A 155 -16.32 -0.58 -1.49
N TYR A 156 -17.34 0.10 -2.02
CA TYR A 156 -17.20 0.94 -3.23
C TYR A 156 -16.23 2.11 -3.07
N LEU A 157 -16.14 2.72 -1.89
CA LEU A 157 -15.18 3.81 -1.64
C LEU A 157 -13.74 3.30 -1.73
N GLY A 158 -13.44 2.17 -1.10
CA GLY A 158 -12.15 1.50 -1.24
C GLY A 158 -11.86 1.06 -2.68
N THR A 159 -12.88 0.56 -3.39
CA THR A 159 -12.74 0.21 -4.81
C THR A 159 -12.34 1.43 -5.64
N ALA A 160 -12.99 2.58 -5.45
CA ALA A 160 -12.66 3.82 -6.17
C ALA A 160 -11.22 4.28 -5.86
N MET A 161 -10.79 4.20 -4.59
CA MET A 161 -9.43 4.53 -4.19
C MET A 161 -8.39 3.64 -4.91
N TYR A 162 -8.62 2.32 -4.95
CA TYR A 162 -7.69 1.40 -5.63
C TYR A 162 -7.73 1.53 -7.16
N VAL A 163 -8.84 1.97 -7.76
CA VAL A 163 -8.89 2.33 -9.18
C VAL A 163 -7.99 3.54 -9.45
N LEU A 164 -7.99 4.55 -8.58
CA LEU A 164 -7.08 5.69 -8.70
C LEU A 164 -5.62 5.26 -8.55
N TYR A 165 -5.30 4.43 -7.55
CA TYR A 165 -3.94 3.90 -7.39
C TYR A 165 -3.49 3.06 -8.58
N PHE A 166 -4.40 2.25 -9.15
CA PHE A 166 -4.12 1.49 -10.38
C PHE A 166 -3.80 2.43 -11.54
N ALA A 167 -4.61 3.50 -11.72
CA ALA A 167 -4.39 4.48 -12.78
C ALA A 167 -3.06 5.23 -12.62
N MET A 168 -2.68 5.61 -11.39
CA MET A 168 -1.40 6.25 -11.10
C MET A 168 -0.21 5.30 -11.34
N ALA A 169 -0.32 4.02 -10.94
CA ALA A 169 0.70 3.03 -11.23
C ALA A 169 0.84 2.74 -12.73
N LEU A 170 -0.29 2.71 -13.45
CA LEU A 170 -0.30 2.54 -14.91
C LEU A 170 0.38 3.73 -15.62
N ASP A 171 0.11 4.95 -15.15
CA ASP A 171 0.74 6.16 -15.67
C ASP A 171 2.27 6.09 -15.56
N GLN A 172 2.78 5.66 -14.40
CA GLN A 172 4.21 5.47 -14.18
C GLN A 172 4.82 4.38 -15.07
N VAL A 173 4.13 3.25 -15.23
CA VAL A 173 4.59 2.13 -16.07
C VAL A 173 4.58 2.49 -17.55
N ALA A 174 3.55 3.19 -18.00
CA ALA A 174 3.33 3.54 -19.41
C ALA A 174 3.96 4.89 -19.81
N HIS A 175 4.55 5.63 -18.87
CA HIS A 175 5.13 6.97 -19.07
C HIS A 175 4.16 7.95 -19.72
N LEU A 176 2.87 7.92 -19.33
CA LEU A 176 1.83 8.73 -19.94
C LEU A 176 1.85 10.18 -19.46
N SER A 177 2.50 10.47 -18.32
CA SER A 177 2.62 11.80 -17.71
C SER A 177 1.27 12.48 -17.45
N ILE A 178 0.25 11.69 -17.09
CA ILE A 178 -1.10 12.20 -16.78
C ILE A 178 -1.13 12.77 -15.35
N PHE A 179 -0.45 12.10 -14.42
CA PHE A 179 -0.40 12.44 -12.99
C PHE A 179 0.95 13.01 -12.55
N SER A 180 1.99 12.89 -13.38
CA SER A 180 3.32 13.48 -13.16
C SER A 180 3.45 14.79 -13.95
N ALA A 181 3.86 15.86 -13.27
CA ALA A 181 4.12 17.18 -13.86
C ALA A 181 5.60 17.32 -14.24
#